data_5917330ad6866fb1c458fce45813fafc
#
_entry.id   5917330ad6866fb1c458fce45813fafc
#
_cell.length_a   1.000
_cell.length_b   1.000
_cell.length_c   1.000
_cell.angle_alpha   90.00
_cell.angle_beta   90.00
_cell.angle_gamma   90.00
#
_symmetry.space_group_name_H-M   'P 1'
#
loop_
_entity.id
_entity.type
_entity.pdbx_description
1 polymer ?
#
loop_
_entity_poly.entity_id
_entity_poly.type
_entity_poly.pdbx_seq_one_letter_code
_entity_poly.pdbx_strand_id
1 'polypeptide(L)'
;SSASGMGESMPTAAAAETSHPIKQGMANAAGVWLDTVIVCTASGLMMLLSGCYNTQFGYIGGTGAMHDQMAQLAADGTYGVIFVQNACSTVMGSIAPLFIAIMLALFSFTCLISYYYEGETSVLYLFQGDDKAATRKVVIRIMQIVMPILIFIWGNIDSGLAWNLSDLALGGSTWINMLVVLLL
;
A
#
# COMPACT_ATOMS: atom_id res chain seq x y z
N SER A 1 -6.79 -1.09 0.66
CA SER A 1 -5.65 -1.60 1.43
C SER A 1 -6.06 -2.72 2.36
N SER A 2 -5.30 -3.79 2.39
CA SER A 2 -5.50 -4.92 3.31
C SER A 2 -5.31 -4.52 4.79
N ALA A 3 -4.81 -3.32 5.04
CA ALA A 3 -4.55 -2.75 6.36
C ALA A 3 -5.79 -2.15 7.06
N SER A 4 -6.98 -2.23 6.47
CA SER A 4 -8.18 -1.58 7.01
C SER A 4 -8.62 -2.06 8.40
N GLY A 5 -8.11 -3.20 8.88
CA GLY A 5 -8.32 -3.69 10.24
C GLY A 5 -7.27 -3.23 11.27
N MET A 6 -6.21 -2.57 10.83
CA MET A 6 -5.07 -2.18 11.68
C MET A 6 -5.19 -0.78 12.28
N GLY A 7 -6.30 -0.07 12.05
CA GLY A 7 -6.55 1.28 12.56
C GLY A 7 -6.17 2.41 11.62
N GLU A 8 -5.52 2.11 10.51
CA GLU A 8 -5.03 3.08 9.53
C GLU A 8 -6.18 3.83 8.85
N SER A 9 -7.20 3.12 8.37
CA SER A 9 -8.37 3.70 7.67
C SER A 9 -9.48 4.21 8.59
N MET A 10 -9.29 4.21 9.92
CA MET A 10 -10.32 4.65 10.86
C MET A 10 -10.72 6.13 10.68
N PRO A 11 -9.80 7.08 10.46
CA PRO A 11 -10.18 8.48 10.28
C PRO A 11 -11.07 8.70 9.05
N THR A 12 -10.79 8.03 7.95
CA THR A 12 -11.61 8.10 6.72
C THR A 12 -12.97 7.44 6.89
N ALA A 13 -13.02 6.30 7.59
CA ALA A 13 -14.26 5.62 7.91
C ALA A 13 -15.17 6.46 8.82
N ALA A 14 -14.57 7.17 9.79
CA ALA A 14 -15.30 8.06 10.70
C ALA A 14 -15.85 9.31 9.99
N ALA A 15 -15.17 9.79 8.95
CA ALA A 15 -15.59 10.95 8.14
C ALA A 15 -16.64 10.61 7.08
N ALA A 16 -16.92 9.32 6.83
CA ALA A 16 -17.85 8.90 5.79
C ALA A 16 -19.31 9.22 6.18
N GLU A 17 -20.03 9.88 5.28
CA GLU A 17 -21.47 10.14 5.44
C GLU A 17 -22.28 8.87 5.14
N THR A 18 -22.62 8.13 6.18
CA THR A 18 -23.41 6.90 6.08
C THR A 18 -24.61 6.94 7.02
N SER A 19 -25.68 6.26 6.64
CA SER A 19 -26.91 6.20 7.47
C SER A 19 -26.70 5.40 8.77
N HIS A 20 -25.66 4.55 8.85
CA HIS A 20 -25.30 3.80 10.04
C HIS A 20 -23.82 3.36 9.99
N PRO A 21 -23.05 3.47 11.08
CA PRO A 21 -21.62 3.09 11.12
C PRO A 21 -21.33 1.65 10.66
N ILE A 22 -22.23 0.71 10.95
CA ILE A 22 -22.09 -0.69 10.54
C ILE A 22 -21.98 -0.84 9.02
N LYS A 23 -22.66 0.00 8.24
CA LYS A 23 -22.58 -0.06 6.76
C LYS A 23 -21.18 0.25 6.27
N GLN A 24 -20.53 1.23 6.89
CA GLN A 24 -19.14 1.56 6.56
C GLN A 24 -18.18 0.43 6.95
N GLY A 25 -18.38 -0.16 8.14
CA GLY A 25 -17.60 -1.34 8.56
C GLY A 25 -17.76 -2.53 7.61
N MET A 26 -18.98 -2.83 7.17
CA MET A 26 -19.25 -3.88 6.19
C MET A 26 -18.62 -3.58 4.82
N ALA A 27 -18.68 -2.34 4.35
CA ALA A 27 -18.05 -1.93 3.10
C ALA A 27 -16.53 -2.10 3.16
N ASN A 28 -15.89 -1.69 4.26
CA ASN A 28 -14.47 -1.90 4.48
C ASN A 28 -14.10 -3.39 4.53
N ALA A 29 -14.85 -4.21 5.25
CA ALA A 29 -14.63 -5.65 5.31
C ALA A 29 -14.77 -6.31 3.94
N ALA A 30 -15.78 -5.93 3.16
CA ALA A 30 -15.96 -6.43 1.80
C ALA A 30 -14.81 -6.00 0.88
N GLY A 31 -14.33 -4.76 1.01
CA GLY A 31 -13.17 -4.25 0.28
C GLY A 31 -11.89 -5.07 0.55
N VAL A 32 -11.59 -5.35 1.82
CA VAL A 32 -10.45 -6.18 2.22
C VAL A 32 -10.58 -7.60 1.69
N TRP A 33 -11.77 -8.18 1.76
CA TRP A 33 -12.02 -9.53 1.24
C TRP A 33 -11.79 -9.59 -0.27
N LEU A 34 -12.32 -8.63 -1.04
CA LEU A 34 -12.12 -8.54 -2.49
C LEU A 34 -10.64 -8.38 -2.84
N ASP A 35 -9.94 -7.47 -2.16
CA ASP A 35 -8.52 -7.23 -2.39
C ASP A 35 -7.69 -8.50 -2.10
N THR A 36 -7.87 -9.10 -0.94
CA THR A 36 -7.09 -10.27 -0.54
C THR A 36 -7.43 -11.52 -1.34
N VAL A 37 -8.72 -11.85 -1.50
CA VAL A 37 -9.12 -13.12 -2.13
C VAL A 37 -9.06 -13.04 -3.64
N ILE A 38 -9.45 -11.92 -4.25
CA ILE A 38 -9.50 -11.82 -5.71
C ILE A 38 -8.19 -11.24 -6.26
N VAL A 39 -7.79 -10.03 -5.82
CA VAL A 39 -6.66 -9.33 -6.45
C VAL A 39 -5.32 -10.00 -6.11
N CYS A 40 -5.07 -10.30 -4.82
CA CYS A 40 -3.82 -10.94 -4.42
C CYS A 40 -3.70 -12.37 -4.98
N THR A 41 -4.80 -13.14 -5.00
CA THR A 41 -4.80 -14.49 -5.58
C THR A 41 -4.57 -14.44 -7.09
N ALA A 42 -5.20 -13.52 -7.80
CA ALA A 42 -4.99 -13.35 -9.23
C ALA A 42 -3.53 -12.99 -9.55
N SER A 43 -2.94 -12.07 -8.80
CA SER A 43 -1.53 -11.69 -8.94
C SER A 43 -0.58 -12.85 -8.64
N GLY A 44 -0.84 -13.60 -7.56
CA GLY A 44 -0.05 -14.78 -7.20
C GLY A 44 -0.13 -15.87 -8.25
N LEU A 45 -1.34 -16.18 -8.74
CA LEU A 45 -1.54 -17.18 -9.80
C LEU A 45 -0.86 -16.76 -11.11
N MET A 46 -0.92 -15.48 -11.46
CA MET A 46 -0.25 -14.96 -12.66
C MET A 46 1.25 -15.22 -12.61
N MET A 47 1.92 -14.95 -11.48
CA MET A 47 3.34 -15.22 -11.31
C MET A 47 3.67 -16.72 -11.32
N LEU A 48 2.86 -17.54 -10.64
CA LEU A 48 3.06 -18.99 -10.59
C LEU A 48 2.87 -19.65 -11.97
N LEU A 49 1.82 -19.30 -12.69
CA LEU A 49 1.52 -19.87 -14.01
C LEU A 49 2.49 -19.42 -15.08
N SER A 50 3.01 -18.19 -15.00
CA SER A 50 4.03 -17.69 -15.94
C SER A 50 5.44 -18.22 -15.61
N GLY A 51 5.66 -18.80 -14.43
CA GLY A 51 6.98 -19.20 -13.96
C GLY A 51 7.89 -18.04 -13.52
N CYS A 52 7.37 -16.81 -13.43
CA CYS A 52 8.11 -15.62 -13.06
C CYS A 52 8.22 -15.46 -11.53
N TYR A 53 8.90 -16.38 -10.87
CA TYR A 53 9.12 -16.33 -9.43
C TYR A 53 10.42 -17.03 -9.02
N ASN A 54 10.98 -16.57 -7.89
CA ASN A 54 12.10 -17.19 -7.21
C ASN A 54 11.69 -17.46 -5.76
N THR A 55 12.21 -18.52 -5.17
CA THR A 55 11.95 -18.84 -3.77
C THR A 55 13.18 -18.63 -2.90
N GLN A 56 12.96 -18.32 -1.64
CA GLN A 56 14.02 -18.13 -0.65
C GLN A 56 14.88 -19.41 -0.47
N PHE A 57 14.35 -20.58 -0.83
CA PHE A 57 15.06 -21.86 -0.75
C PHE A 57 15.86 -22.21 -2.01
N GLY A 58 16.04 -21.26 -2.92
CA GLY A 58 16.86 -21.41 -4.13
C GLY A 58 16.15 -22.07 -5.31
N TYR A 59 14.84 -22.32 -5.23
CA TYR A 59 14.10 -22.77 -6.42
C TYR A 59 13.83 -21.58 -7.33
N ILE A 60 14.17 -21.75 -8.61
CA ILE A 60 14.00 -20.75 -9.66
C ILE A 60 12.88 -21.22 -10.59
N GLY A 61 11.89 -20.39 -10.79
CA GLY A 61 10.76 -20.68 -11.67
C GLY A 61 11.09 -20.56 -13.16
N GLY A 62 10.13 -20.95 -13.99
CA GLY A 62 10.24 -20.87 -15.44
C GLY A 62 11.01 -22.02 -16.09
N THR A 63 11.09 -21.98 -17.42
CA THR A 63 11.82 -22.92 -18.26
C THR A 63 12.54 -22.16 -19.38
N GLY A 64 13.70 -22.66 -19.85
CA GLY A 64 14.45 -22.03 -20.92
C GLY A 64 14.87 -20.59 -20.60
N ALA A 65 14.69 -19.68 -21.53
CA ALA A 65 15.10 -18.27 -21.40
C ALA A 65 14.47 -17.56 -20.19
N MET A 66 13.26 -17.94 -19.77
CA MET A 66 12.61 -17.42 -18.59
C MET A 66 13.34 -17.86 -17.31
N HIS A 67 13.75 -19.14 -17.23
CA HIS A 67 14.54 -19.65 -16.12
C HIS A 67 15.87 -18.92 -15.98
N ASP A 68 16.58 -18.68 -17.11
CA ASP A 68 17.86 -17.97 -17.10
C ASP A 68 17.69 -16.53 -16.62
N GLN A 69 16.62 -15.85 -17.04
CA GLN A 69 16.28 -14.51 -16.59
C GLN A 69 15.95 -14.48 -15.08
N MET A 70 15.18 -15.43 -14.58
CA MET A 70 14.86 -15.54 -13.15
C MET A 70 16.12 -15.87 -12.33
N ALA A 71 17.04 -16.69 -12.87
CA ALA A 71 18.31 -16.98 -12.23
C ALA A 71 19.21 -15.74 -12.10
N GLN A 72 19.26 -14.91 -13.13
CA GLN A 72 19.97 -13.62 -13.08
C GLN A 72 19.38 -12.68 -12.03
N LEU A 73 18.06 -12.51 -11.99
CA LEU A 73 17.39 -11.68 -10.98
C LEU A 73 17.64 -12.20 -9.56
N ALA A 74 17.72 -13.51 -9.37
CA ALA A 74 18.08 -14.11 -8.09
C ALA A 74 19.52 -13.83 -7.69
N ALA A 75 20.47 -13.93 -8.64
CA ALA A 75 21.88 -13.63 -8.41
C ALA A 75 22.11 -12.14 -8.07
N ASP A 76 21.37 -11.24 -8.71
CA ASP A 76 21.43 -9.80 -8.50
C ASP A 76 20.69 -9.37 -7.21
N GLY A 77 20.03 -10.30 -6.51
CA GLY A 77 19.21 -9.99 -5.34
C GLY A 77 18.01 -9.07 -5.66
N THR A 78 17.58 -9.05 -6.91
CA THR A 78 16.47 -8.20 -7.34
C THR A 78 15.14 -8.80 -6.90
N TYR A 79 14.26 -7.94 -6.36
CA TYR A 79 12.90 -8.32 -5.95
C TYR A 79 11.90 -7.22 -6.31
N GLY A 80 10.61 -7.53 -6.21
CA GLY A 80 9.55 -6.55 -6.40
C GLY A 80 8.86 -6.62 -7.77
N VAL A 81 8.53 -5.45 -8.32
CA VAL A 81 7.64 -5.31 -9.48
C VAL A 81 8.14 -5.96 -10.78
N ILE A 82 9.44 -6.19 -10.90
CA ILE A 82 10.04 -6.79 -12.09
C ILE A 82 9.47 -8.19 -12.40
N PHE A 83 9.14 -8.96 -11.36
CA PHE A 83 8.52 -10.28 -11.53
C PHE A 83 7.11 -10.17 -12.14
N VAL A 84 6.33 -9.18 -11.70
CA VAL A 84 5.01 -8.90 -12.24
C VAL A 84 5.10 -8.40 -13.69
N GLN A 85 6.08 -7.54 -13.99
CA GLN A 85 6.31 -7.07 -15.36
C GLN A 85 6.67 -8.23 -16.30
N ASN A 86 7.55 -9.12 -15.88
CA ASN A 86 7.93 -10.30 -16.65
C ASN A 86 6.74 -11.25 -16.83
N ALA A 87 5.96 -11.50 -15.79
CA ALA A 87 4.75 -12.30 -15.87
C ALA A 87 3.72 -11.71 -16.86
N CYS A 88 3.47 -10.40 -16.81
CA CYS A 88 2.60 -9.74 -17.76
C CYS A 88 3.17 -9.77 -19.19
N SER A 89 4.49 -9.70 -19.34
CA SER A 89 5.14 -9.74 -20.66
C SER A 89 4.96 -11.07 -21.39
N THR A 90 4.72 -12.16 -20.67
CA THR A 90 4.41 -13.45 -21.29
C THR A 90 3.09 -13.44 -22.08
N VAL A 91 2.14 -12.57 -21.69
CA VAL A 91 0.82 -12.45 -22.34
C VAL A 91 0.73 -11.21 -23.21
N MET A 92 1.19 -10.05 -22.70
CA MET A 92 1.06 -8.74 -23.35
C MET A 92 2.28 -8.33 -24.20
N GLY A 93 3.37 -9.12 -24.15
CA GLY A 93 4.60 -8.81 -24.88
C GLY A 93 5.24 -7.49 -24.40
N SER A 94 5.77 -6.71 -25.34
CA SER A 94 6.53 -5.47 -25.08
C SER A 94 5.72 -4.32 -24.47
N ILE A 95 4.39 -4.40 -24.47
CA ILE A 95 3.52 -3.35 -23.90
C ILE A 95 3.39 -3.51 -22.36
N ALA A 96 3.66 -4.70 -21.82
CA ALA A 96 3.47 -5.00 -20.40
C ALA A 96 4.22 -4.06 -19.44
N PRO A 97 5.50 -3.72 -19.63
CA PRO A 97 6.20 -2.81 -18.73
C PRO A 97 5.55 -1.41 -18.67
N LEU A 98 5.14 -0.88 -19.82
CA LEU A 98 4.44 0.42 -19.87
C LEU A 98 3.08 0.34 -19.19
N PHE A 99 2.31 -0.71 -19.43
CA PHE A 99 1.02 -0.92 -18.79
C PHE A 99 1.16 -0.98 -17.26
N ILE A 100 2.09 -1.79 -16.75
CA ILE A 100 2.35 -1.89 -15.30
C ILE A 100 2.82 -0.56 -14.73
N ALA A 101 3.68 0.19 -15.41
CA ALA A 101 4.14 1.50 -14.96
C ALA A 101 2.98 2.50 -14.82
N ILE A 102 2.06 2.55 -15.77
CA ILE A 102 0.87 3.41 -15.73
C ILE A 102 -0.04 2.98 -14.56
N MET A 103 -0.30 1.68 -14.41
CA MET A 103 -1.15 1.16 -13.34
C MET A 103 -0.56 1.48 -11.95
N LEU A 104 0.76 1.29 -11.78
CA LEU A 104 1.45 1.63 -10.53
C LEU A 104 1.43 3.14 -10.25
N ALA A 105 1.62 3.98 -11.26
CA ALA A 105 1.56 5.42 -11.10
C ALA A 105 0.16 5.88 -10.63
N LEU A 106 -0.90 5.38 -11.26
CA LEU A 106 -2.28 5.67 -10.86
C LEU A 106 -2.59 5.16 -9.45
N PHE A 107 -2.17 3.93 -9.14
CA PHE A 107 -2.38 3.34 -7.83
C PHE A 107 -1.63 4.12 -6.74
N SER A 108 -0.36 4.43 -6.95
CA SER A 108 0.44 5.22 -6.01
C SER A 108 -0.15 6.61 -5.78
N PHE A 109 -0.63 7.26 -6.84
CA PHE A 109 -1.27 8.56 -6.74
C PHE A 109 -2.54 8.51 -5.87
N THR A 110 -3.39 7.50 -6.07
CA THR A 110 -4.60 7.34 -5.24
C THR A 110 -4.27 7.03 -3.77
N CYS A 111 -3.23 6.22 -3.51
CA CYS A 111 -2.75 5.95 -2.15
C CYS A 111 -2.26 7.24 -1.46
N LEU A 112 -1.48 8.07 -2.16
CA LEU A 112 -0.99 9.33 -1.61
C LEU A 112 -2.12 10.29 -1.23
N ILE A 113 -3.16 10.39 -2.06
CA ILE A 113 -4.35 11.19 -1.74
C ILE A 113 -5.05 10.64 -0.50
N SER A 114 -5.20 9.32 -0.40
CA SER A 114 -5.85 8.67 0.74
C SER A 114 -5.10 8.95 2.04
N TYR A 115 -3.80 8.73 2.09
CA TYR A 115 -2.98 9.00 3.27
C TYR A 115 -2.95 10.48 3.66
N TYR A 116 -2.94 11.38 2.68
CA TYR A 116 -3.07 12.80 2.96
C TYR A 116 -4.41 13.12 3.63
N TYR A 117 -5.50 12.57 3.11
CA TYR A 117 -6.85 12.77 3.64
C TYR A 117 -7.00 12.20 5.06
N GLU A 118 -6.43 11.03 5.33
CA GLU A 118 -6.39 10.43 6.67
C GLU A 118 -5.66 11.32 7.67
N GLY A 119 -4.51 11.86 7.29
CA GLY A 119 -3.77 12.81 8.09
C GLY A 119 -4.53 14.11 8.33
N GLU A 120 -5.14 14.69 7.31
CA GLU A 120 -5.94 15.91 7.42
C GLU A 120 -7.15 15.72 8.34
N THR A 121 -7.89 14.62 8.18
CA THR A 121 -9.04 14.28 9.03
C THR A 121 -8.63 14.12 10.49
N SER A 122 -7.49 13.49 10.75
CA SER A 122 -6.93 13.34 12.10
C SER A 122 -6.58 14.69 12.71
N VAL A 123 -5.97 15.61 11.96
CA VAL A 123 -5.67 16.98 12.42
C VAL A 123 -6.96 17.76 12.69
N LEU A 124 -7.96 17.65 11.83
CA LEU A 124 -9.25 18.29 12.03
C LEU A 124 -9.92 17.81 13.32
N TYR A 125 -9.81 16.54 13.65
CA TYR A 125 -10.35 15.97 14.88
C TYR A 125 -9.61 16.45 16.12
N LEU A 126 -8.27 16.42 16.12
CA LEU A 126 -7.43 16.80 17.26
C LEU A 126 -7.54 18.30 17.60
N PHE A 127 -7.74 19.15 16.59
CA PHE A 127 -7.85 20.59 16.75
C PHE A 127 -9.28 21.08 16.52
N GLN A 128 -10.26 20.39 17.08
CA GLN A 128 -11.65 20.84 17.15
C GLN A 128 -11.76 22.04 18.09
N GLY A 129 -12.47 23.08 17.66
CA GLY A 129 -12.72 24.30 18.43
C GLY A 129 -12.30 25.56 17.66
N ASP A 130 -13.05 26.63 17.86
CA ASP A 130 -12.84 27.91 17.16
C ASP A 130 -11.55 28.61 17.61
N ASP A 131 -11.16 28.45 18.86
CA ASP A 131 -9.91 28.95 19.44
C ASP A 131 -8.65 28.31 18.82
N LYS A 132 -8.76 27.12 18.26
CA LYS A 132 -7.66 26.38 17.61
C LYS A 132 -7.64 26.51 16.08
N ALA A 133 -8.53 27.30 15.47
CA ALA A 133 -8.66 27.40 14.02
C ALA A 133 -7.36 27.88 13.35
N ALA A 134 -6.62 28.79 13.96
CA ALA A 134 -5.34 29.26 13.44
C ALA A 134 -4.27 28.17 13.48
N THR A 135 -4.16 27.45 14.60
CA THR A 135 -3.21 26.32 14.76
C THR A 135 -3.51 25.21 13.76
N ARG A 136 -4.77 24.87 13.59
CA ARG A 136 -5.23 23.86 12.60
C ARG A 136 -4.77 24.21 11.18
N LYS A 137 -4.97 25.46 10.74
CA LYS A 137 -4.52 25.92 9.42
C LYS A 137 -3.00 25.82 9.25
N VAL A 138 -2.25 26.17 10.29
CA VAL A 138 -0.78 26.09 10.26
C VAL A 138 -0.32 24.64 10.16
N VAL A 139 -0.88 23.73 10.97
CA VAL A 139 -0.53 22.31 10.94
C VAL A 139 -0.84 21.68 9.59
N ILE A 140 -2.02 21.94 9.01
CA ILE A 140 -2.36 21.45 7.67
C ILE A 140 -1.40 21.99 6.62
N ARG A 141 -1.02 23.28 6.69
CA ARG A 141 -0.05 23.88 5.76
C ARG A 141 1.34 23.23 5.88
N ILE A 142 1.79 22.96 7.10
CA ILE A 142 3.05 22.25 7.34
C ILE A 142 2.97 20.85 6.74
N MET A 143 1.88 20.14 6.95
CA MET A 143 1.67 18.79 6.40
C MET A 143 1.68 18.79 4.86
N GLN A 144 1.08 19.80 4.22
CA GLN A 144 1.10 19.97 2.76
C GLN A 144 2.50 20.17 2.19
N ILE A 145 3.41 20.74 2.96
CA ILE A 145 4.81 20.95 2.54
C ILE A 145 5.67 19.74 2.87
N VAL A 146 5.52 19.20 4.07
CA VAL A 146 6.35 18.10 4.58
C VAL A 146 6.08 16.78 3.85
N MET A 147 4.81 16.46 3.54
CA MET A 147 4.46 15.20 2.88
C MET A 147 5.16 15.01 1.52
N PRO A 148 5.13 15.96 0.57
CA PRO A 148 5.85 15.81 -0.69
C PRO A 148 7.36 15.68 -0.51
N ILE A 149 7.95 16.40 0.46
CA ILE A 149 9.39 16.32 0.77
C ILE A 149 9.73 14.92 1.28
N LEU A 150 8.93 14.37 2.20
CA LEU A 150 9.12 13.01 2.70
C LEU A 150 8.98 11.97 1.58
N ILE A 151 7.97 12.10 0.71
CA ILE A 151 7.79 11.19 -0.42
C ILE A 151 9.02 11.23 -1.34
N PHE A 152 9.56 12.41 -1.61
CA PHE A 152 10.76 12.55 -2.43
C PHE A 152 11.99 11.91 -1.77
N ILE A 153 12.19 12.12 -0.47
CA ILE A 153 13.28 11.52 0.30
C ILE A 153 13.14 9.99 0.31
N TRP A 154 11.96 9.47 0.65
CA TRP A 154 11.69 8.03 0.71
C TRP A 154 11.83 7.35 -0.65
N GLY A 155 11.49 8.02 -1.74
CA GLY A 155 11.68 7.51 -3.09
C GLY A 155 13.16 7.32 -3.49
N ASN A 156 14.09 7.93 -2.75
CA ASN A 156 15.54 7.82 -2.99
C ASN A 156 16.29 6.95 -1.95
N ILE A 157 15.57 6.42 -0.95
CA ILE A 157 16.13 5.55 0.07
C ILE A 157 15.95 4.08 -0.35
N ASP A 158 16.84 3.21 0.17
CA ASP A 158 16.72 1.78 -0.04
C ASP A 158 15.34 1.25 0.38
N SER A 159 14.74 0.47 -0.51
CA SER A 159 13.38 -0.05 -0.31
C SER A 159 13.26 -0.94 0.93
N GLY A 160 14.30 -1.68 1.29
CA GLY A 160 14.31 -2.53 2.48
C GLY A 160 14.18 -1.72 3.77
N LEU A 161 14.91 -0.60 3.87
CA LEU A 161 14.80 0.31 5.02
C LEU A 161 13.40 0.94 5.10
N ALA A 162 12.87 1.37 3.95
CA ALA A 162 11.54 1.97 3.87
C ALA A 162 10.46 1.00 4.36
N TRP A 163 10.49 -0.27 3.91
CA TRP A 163 9.57 -1.29 4.35
C TRP A 163 9.67 -1.59 5.84
N ASN A 164 10.86 -1.78 6.38
CA ASN A 164 11.07 -2.06 7.81
C ASN A 164 10.51 -0.95 8.71
N LEU A 165 10.71 0.32 8.33
CA LEU A 165 10.16 1.44 9.08
C LEU A 165 8.65 1.56 8.97
N SER A 166 8.09 1.27 7.78
CA SER A 166 6.64 1.21 7.58
C SER A 166 6.01 0.12 8.45
N ASP A 167 6.58 -1.07 8.47
CA ASP A 167 6.09 -2.20 9.27
C ASP A 167 6.15 -1.89 10.78
N LEU A 168 7.20 -1.21 11.23
CA LEU A 168 7.32 -0.79 12.63
C LEU A 168 6.21 0.22 13.00
N ALA A 169 5.98 1.22 12.14
CA ALA A 169 4.93 2.21 12.36
C ALA A 169 3.54 1.59 12.34
N LEU A 170 3.29 0.69 11.38
CA LEU A 170 2.03 -0.03 11.24
C LEU A 170 1.79 -0.96 12.44
N GLY A 171 2.82 -1.67 12.90
CA GLY A 171 2.77 -2.48 14.11
C GLY A 171 2.39 -1.66 15.34
N GLY A 172 2.98 -0.48 15.51
CA GLY A 172 2.65 0.45 16.60
C GLY A 172 1.18 0.90 16.56
N SER A 173 0.68 1.29 15.39
CA SER A 173 -0.72 1.71 15.22
C SER A 173 -1.69 0.55 15.49
N THR A 174 -1.35 -0.67 15.07
CA THR A 174 -2.15 -1.87 15.31
C THR A 174 -2.29 -2.18 16.81
N TRP A 175 -1.20 -2.07 17.57
CA TRP A 175 -1.22 -2.26 19.03
C TRP A 175 -2.15 -1.25 19.71
N ILE A 176 -2.07 0.02 19.35
CA ILE A 176 -2.94 1.07 19.91
C ILE A 176 -4.41 0.78 19.57
N ASN A 177 -4.69 0.45 18.31
CA ASN A 177 -6.04 0.13 17.87
C ASN A 177 -6.62 -1.09 18.60
N MET A 178 -5.82 -2.15 18.76
CA MET A 178 -6.23 -3.35 19.47
C MET A 178 -6.58 -3.07 20.93
N LEU A 179 -5.79 -2.24 21.63
CA LEU A 179 -6.09 -1.83 23.00
C LEU A 179 -7.41 -1.05 23.08
N VAL A 180 -7.65 -0.13 22.15
CA VAL A 180 -8.92 0.65 22.11
C VAL A 180 -10.11 -0.27 21.86
N VAL A 181 -10.02 -1.21 20.93
CA VAL A 181 -11.11 -2.16 20.62
C VAL A 181 -11.38 -3.11 21.79
N LEU A 182 -10.36 -3.50 22.55
CA LEU A 182 -10.54 -4.37 23.74
C LEU A 182 -11.14 -3.64 24.94
N LEU A 183 -11.03 -2.31 25.00
CA LEU A 183 -11.56 -1.49 26.08
C LEU A 183 -12.98 -0.97 25.83
N LEU A 184 -13.49 -1.09 24.60
CA LEU A 184 -14.86 -0.73 24.19
C LEU A 184 -15.81 -1.91 24.30
#